data_c5c95ebebf0d6f41e5e0ca22db7de0ea
#
_entry.id   c5c95ebebf0d6f41e5e0ca22db7de0ea
#
_cell.length_a   1.000
_cell.length_b   1.000
_cell.length_c   1.000
_cell.angle_alpha   90.00
_cell.angle_beta   90.00
_cell.angle_gamma   90.00
#
_symmetry.space_group_name_H-M   'P 1'
#
loop_
_entity.id
_entity.type
_entity.pdbx_description
1 polymer ?
#
loop_
_entity_poly.entity_id
_entity_poly.type
_entity_poly.pdbx_seq_one_letter_code
_entity_poly.pdbx_strand_id
1 'polypeptide(L)'
;IALSLAAIGIRIIAPIPGRGTVGIEVPNKNPQIVPMRSLIASEKFQNTTYDLPIAIGKTITNEVFMLDLCKLPHLLVAGATGQGKSVGLNAIITSLLYKKHPSQLKIVLIDPKKTEFTLYSTIEKHFLAKLEDSEDAVISDVTKVTQTLQSVCKEMDTRFDLLKKAHVRNIKEYNEKFTSRLLNPENGHRYLPYMVV
;
A
#
# COMPACT_ATOMS: atom_id res chain seq x y z
N ILE A 1 -16.80 -14.84 -31.84
CA ILE A 1 -16.48 -15.33 -30.49
C ILE A 1 -17.33 -14.60 -29.45
N ALA A 2 -17.35 -13.24 -29.41
CA ALA A 2 -18.15 -12.50 -28.42
C ALA A 2 -19.64 -12.82 -28.53
N LEU A 3 -20.20 -12.81 -29.75
CA LEU A 3 -21.59 -13.16 -30.01
C LEU A 3 -21.91 -14.63 -29.65
N SER A 4 -21.00 -15.55 -29.95
CA SER A 4 -21.17 -16.97 -29.63
C SER A 4 -21.11 -17.29 -28.11
N LEU A 5 -20.40 -16.46 -27.33
CA LEU A 5 -20.26 -16.65 -25.87
C LEU A 5 -21.25 -15.78 -25.09
N ALA A 6 -22.08 -14.94 -25.76
CA ALA A 6 -23.00 -13.99 -25.15
C ALA A 6 -22.33 -13.14 -24.03
N ALA A 7 -21.03 -12.82 -24.20
CA ALA A 7 -20.22 -12.14 -23.21
C ALA A 7 -19.98 -10.68 -23.63
N ILE A 8 -20.19 -9.77 -22.69
CA ILE A 8 -19.89 -8.35 -22.86
C ILE A 8 -18.46 -8.10 -22.38
N GLY A 9 -17.58 -7.64 -23.29
CA GLY A 9 -16.22 -7.25 -22.93
C GLY A 9 -15.20 -8.39 -22.94
N ILE A 10 -15.00 -9.01 -24.09
CA ILE A 10 -13.92 -9.97 -24.31
C ILE A 10 -12.60 -9.21 -24.50
N ARG A 11 -11.54 -9.65 -23.81
CA ARG A 11 -10.18 -9.15 -23.99
C ARG A 11 -9.33 -10.23 -24.69
N ILE A 12 -8.61 -9.82 -25.72
CA ILE A 12 -7.67 -10.69 -26.42
C ILE A 12 -6.26 -10.30 -26.02
N ILE A 13 -5.49 -11.26 -25.52
CA ILE A 13 -4.08 -11.12 -25.17
C ILE A 13 -3.26 -11.88 -26.22
N ALA A 14 -2.56 -11.15 -27.08
CA ALA A 14 -1.78 -11.74 -28.14
C ALA A 14 -0.45 -11.00 -28.33
N PRO A 15 0.69 -11.70 -28.33
CA PRO A 15 0.90 -13.08 -27.84
C PRO A 15 0.93 -13.16 -26.31
N ILE A 16 0.69 -14.33 -25.72
CA ILE A 16 0.96 -14.56 -24.30
C ILE A 16 2.47 -14.61 -24.11
N PRO A 17 3.07 -13.78 -23.25
CA PRO A 17 4.52 -13.77 -23.00
C PRO A 17 5.01 -15.18 -22.59
N GLY A 18 6.06 -15.66 -23.28
CA GLY A 18 6.64 -16.97 -23.01
C GLY A 18 5.85 -18.19 -23.55
N ARG A 19 4.70 -17.96 -24.22
CA ARG A 19 3.91 -19.00 -24.88
C ARG A 19 3.51 -18.49 -26.26
N GLY A 20 3.74 -19.24 -27.29
CA GLY A 20 3.36 -18.90 -28.67
C GLY A 20 1.84 -19.01 -28.94
N THR A 21 1.01 -18.66 -27.96
CA THR A 21 -0.44 -18.81 -27.99
C THR A 21 -1.14 -17.47 -27.78
N VAL A 22 -2.39 -17.37 -28.22
CA VAL A 22 -3.27 -16.24 -27.98
C VAL A 22 -4.21 -16.56 -26.81
N GLY A 23 -4.29 -15.66 -25.83
CA GLY A 23 -5.23 -15.76 -24.72
C GLY A 23 -6.53 -15.01 -25.02
N ILE A 24 -7.67 -15.59 -24.69
CA ILE A 24 -8.97 -14.95 -24.78
C ILE A 24 -9.54 -14.92 -23.36
N GLU A 25 -9.66 -13.74 -22.77
CA GLU A 25 -10.30 -13.54 -21.49
C GLU A 25 -11.80 -13.28 -21.68
N VAL A 26 -12.61 -14.10 -21.04
CA VAL A 26 -14.07 -13.99 -21.05
C VAL A 26 -14.54 -13.74 -19.62
N PRO A 27 -15.32 -12.68 -19.35
CA PRO A 27 -15.85 -12.44 -18.02
C PRO A 27 -16.70 -13.61 -17.52
N ASN A 28 -16.57 -13.92 -16.22
CA ASN A 28 -17.39 -14.94 -15.60
C ASN A 28 -18.86 -14.49 -15.58
N LYS A 29 -19.78 -15.38 -15.92
CA LYS A 29 -21.23 -15.12 -15.83
C LYS A 29 -21.68 -14.82 -14.41
N ASN A 30 -21.07 -15.50 -13.42
CA ASN A 30 -21.30 -15.31 -11.99
C ASN A 30 -19.94 -15.06 -11.31
N PRO A 31 -19.46 -13.81 -11.24
CA PRO A 31 -18.20 -13.50 -10.60
C PRO A 31 -18.28 -13.78 -9.08
N GLN A 32 -17.27 -14.44 -8.56
CA GLN A 32 -17.16 -14.71 -7.12
C GLN A 32 -16.37 -13.61 -6.42
N ILE A 33 -16.84 -13.25 -5.21
CA ILE A 33 -16.11 -12.33 -4.35
C ILE A 33 -14.92 -13.06 -3.72
N VAL A 34 -13.73 -12.47 -3.79
CA VAL A 34 -12.53 -12.96 -3.10
C VAL A 34 -12.44 -12.30 -1.74
N PRO A 35 -12.70 -13.01 -0.62
CA PRO A 35 -12.65 -12.41 0.70
C PRO A 35 -11.21 -12.03 1.08
N MET A 36 -10.99 -10.82 1.62
CA MET A 36 -9.69 -10.35 2.07
C MET A 36 -9.04 -11.29 3.09
N ARG A 37 -9.86 -11.88 3.98
CA ARG A 37 -9.40 -12.88 4.95
C ARG A 37 -8.66 -14.05 4.29
N SER A 38 -9.14 -14.54 3.15
CA SER A 38 -8.51 -15.66 2.44
C SER A 38 -7.16 -15.28 1.83
N LEU A 39 -6.96 -14.02 1.48
CA LEU A 39 -5.70 -13.51 0.97
C LEU A 39 -4.68 -13.38 2.08
N ILE A 40 -5.07 -12.75 3.19
CA ILE A 40 -4.20 -12.52 4.36
C ILE A 40 -3.81 -13.85 5.02
N ALA A 41 -4.76 -14.80 5.14
CA ALA A 41 -4.49 -16.10 5.75
C ALA A 41 -3.67 -17.04 4.85
N SER A 42 -3.41 -16.68 3.60
CA SER A 42 -2.63 -17.52 2.69
C SER A 42 -1.19 -17.66 3.14
N GLU A 43 -0.62 -18.86 2.96
CA GLU A 43 0.79 -19.12 3.26
C GLU A 43 1.72 -18.15 2.52
N LYS A 44 1.40 -17.81 1.26
CA LYS A 44 2.13 -16.85 0.45
C LYS A 44 2.20 -15.46 1.11
N PHE A 45 1.10 -14.99 1.72
CA PHE A 45 1.08 -13.70 2.42
C PHE A 45 1.79 -13.80 3.76
N GLN A 46 1.57 -14.85 4.51
CA GLN A 46 2.16 -15.01 5.84
C GLN A 46 3.69 -15.14 5.80
N ASN A 47 4.23 -15.86 4.82
CA ASN A 47 5.66 -16.16 4.72
C ASN A 47 6.42 -15.21 3.76
N THR A 48 5.76 -14.15 3.26
CA THR A 48 6.43 -13.21 2.35
C THR A 48 7.56 -12.44 3.02
N THR A 49 8.64 -12.24 2.27
CA THR A 49 9.79 -11.42 2.65
C THR A 49 9.68 -9.96 2.19
N TYR A 50 8.54 -9.58 1.60
CA TYR A 50 8.29 -8.22 1.15
C TYR A 50 8.27 -7.24 2.33
N ASP A 51 8.85 -6.06 2.11
CA ASP A 51 8.88 -5.04 3.15
C ASP A 51 7.50 -4.41 3.38
N LEU A 52 6.75 -4.11 2.34
CA LEU A 52 5.36 -3.63 2.42
C LEU A 52 4.45 -4.46 1.52
N PRO A 53 4.11 -5.71 1.90
CA PRO A 53 3.27 -6.57 1.08
C PRO A 53 1.83 -6.08 1.02
N ILE A 54 1.29 -6.01 -0.18
CA ILE A 54 -0.12 -5.75 -0.45
C ILE A 54 -0.73 -6.91 -1.23
N ALA A 55 -1.81 -7.49 -0.72
CA ALA A 55 -2.57 -8.54 -1.38
C ALA A 55 -3.81 -7.92 -2.02
N ILE A 56 -3.90 -7.95 -3.34
CA ILE A 56 -4.93 -7.23 -4.09
C ILE A 56 -6.07 -8.15 -4.55
N GLY A 57 -5.79 -9.45 -4.70
CA GLY A 57 -6.77 -10.40 -5.18
C GLY A 57 -6.18 -11.75 -5.52
N LYS A 58 -6.82 -12.44 -6.44
CA LYS A 58 -6.35 -13.71 -7.00
C LYS A 58 -6.20 -13.60 -8.51
N THR A 59 -5.24 -14.34 -9.05
CA THR A 59 -5.07 -14.52 -10.51
C THR A 59 -6.15 -15.43 -11.06
N ILE A 60 -6.19 -15.53 -12.40
CA ILE A 60 -7.07 -16.48 -13.10
C ILE A 60 -6.75 -17.95 -12.76
N THR A 61 -5.54 -18.24 -12.27
CA THR A 61 -5.12 -19.55 -11.78
C THR A 61 -5.45 -19.77 -10.29
N ASN A 62 -6.26 -18.86 -9.69
CA ASN A 62 -6.66 -18.89 -8.28
C ASN A 62 -5.52 -18.68 -7.26
N GLU A 63 -4.37 -18.21 -7.70
CA GLU A 63 -3.24 -17.88 -6.84
C GLU A 63 -3.37 -16.48 -6.26
N VAL A 64 -2.93 -16.28 -5.01
CA VAL A 64 -2.91 -14.96 -4.39
C VAL A 64 -1.95 -14.02 -5.14
N PHE A 65 -2.48 -12.90 -5.62
CA PHE A 65 -1.71 -11.86 -6.28
C PHE A 65 -1.27 -10.82 -5.26
N MET A 66 0.04 -10.65 -5.15
CA MET A 66 0.69 -9.77 -4.17
C MET A 66 1.77 -8.94 -4.84
N LEU A 67 1.94 -7.73 -4.32
CA LEU A 67 2.99 -6.78 -4.69
C LEU A 67 3.71 -6.28 -3.44
N ASP A 68 4.96 -5.84 -3.62
CA ASP A 68 5.68 -5.10 -2.59
C ASP A 68 5.57 -3.59 -2.88
N LEU A 69 4.86 -2.86 -2.02
CA LEU A 69 4.67 -1.43 -2.20
C LEU A 69 6.00 -0.66 -2.15
N CYS A 70 7.03 -1.16 -1.45
CA CYS A 70 8.36 -0.56 -1.44
C CYS A 70 9.04 -0.54 -2.82
N LYS A 71 8.66 -1.48 -3.71
CA LYS A 71 9.18 -1.52 -5.08
C LYS A 71 8.39 -0.65 -6.06
N LEU A 72 7.26 -0.10 -5.59
CA LEU A 72 6.39 0.80 -6.33
C LEU A 72 6.43 2.15 -5.60
N PRO A 73 7.30 3.10 -6.00
CA PRO A 73 7.44 4.37 -5.30
C PRO A 73 6.12 5.15 -5.23
N HIS A 74 5.27 4.99 -6.24
CA HIS A 74 3.92 5.56 -6.31
C HIS A 74 2.98 4.56 -6.97
N LEU A 75 1.77 4.43 -6.44
CA LEU A 75 0.72 3.57 -6.97
C LEU A 75 -0.51 4.40 -7.31
N LEU A 76 -0.87 4.43 -8.59
CA LEU A 76 -2.12 5.02 -9.04
C LEU A 76 -3.20 3.93 -9.13
N VAL A 77 -4.28 4.11 -8.38
CA VAL A 77 -5.46 3.25 -8.45
C VAL A 77 -6.62 4.04 -9.07
N ALA A 78 -7.05 3.64 -10.25
CA ALA A 78 -8.12 4.29 -10.97
C ALA A 78 -9.26 3.31 -11.29
N GLY A 79 -10.48 3.83 -11.36
CA GLY A 79 -11.67 3.07 -11.73
C GLY A 79 -12.90 3.97 -11.76
N ALA A 80 -13.87 3.64 -12.61
CA ALA A 80 -15.16 4.30 -12.62
C ALA A 80 -15.93 4.04 -11.32
N THR A 81 -16.97 4.81 -11.06
CA THR A 81 -17.84 4.64 -9.89
C THR A 81 -18.39 3.21 -9.84
N GLY A 82 -18.29 2.57 -8.68
CA GLY A 82 -18.75 1.18 -8.50
C GLY A 82 -17.80 0.09 -8.98
N GLN A 83 -16.64 0.44 -9.57
CA GLN A 83 -15.67 -0.53 -10.08
C GLN A 83 -14.64 -1.02 -9.03
N GLY A 84 -14.88 -0.75 -7.75
CA GLY A 84 -14.09 -1.31 -6.66
C GLY A 84 -12.82 -0.53 -6.28
N LYS A 85 -12.63 0.73 -6.73
CA LYS A 85 -11.47 1.56 -6.35
C LYS A 85 -11.29 1.62 -4.82
N SER A 86 -12.35 1.99 -4.09
CA SER A 86 -12.31 2.09 -2.63
C SER A 86 -12.07 0.73 -1.97
N VAL A 87 -12.61 -0.36 -2.54
CA VAL A 87 -12.34 -1.72 -2.07
C VAL A 87 -10.86 -2.08 -2.26
N GLY A 88 -10.26 -1.71 -3.39
CA GLY A 88 -8.85 -1.90 -3.66
C GLY A 88 -7.96 -1.13 -2.69
N LEU A 89 -8.28 0.14 -2.41
CA LEU A 89 -7.54 0.96 -1.42
C LEU A 89 -7.65 0.37 -0.01
N ASN A 90 -8.85 -0.07 0.39
CA ASN A 90 -9.04 -0.76 1.67
C ASN A 90 -8.26 -2.09 1.75
N ALA A 91 -8.16 -2.85 0.65
CA ALA A 91 -7.36 -4.07 0.59
C ALA A 91 -5.86 -3.77 0.80
N ILE A 92 -5.36 -2.67 0.22
CA ILE A 92 -3.98 -2.21 0.41
C ILE A 92 -3.73 -1.87 1.87
N ILE A 93 -4.54 -0.98 2.45
CA ILE A 93 -4.40 -0.56 3.86
C ILE A 93 -4.49 -1.76 4.79
N THR A 94 -5.50 -2.62 4.61
CA THR A 94 -5.69 -3.81 5.43
C THR A 94 -4.48 -4.75 5.36
N SER A 95 -3.91 -4.97 4.16
CA SER A 95 -2.70 -5.79 4.01
C SER A 95 -1.55 -5.27 4.85
N LEU A 96 -1.32 -3.96 4.82
CA LEU A 96 -0.24 -3.30 5.55
C LEU A 96 -0.46 -3.38 7.06
N LEU A 97 -1.69 -3.16 7.54
CA LEU A 97 -2.05 -3.24 8.97
C LEU A 97 -1.86 -4.65 9.55
N TYR A 98 -2.15 -5.68 8.75
CA TYR A 98 -1.97 -7.07 9.20
C TYR A 98 -0.51 -7.53 9.17
N LYS A 99 0.35 -6.88 8.39
CA LYS A 99 1.75 -7.31 8.24
C LYS A 99 2.73 -6.49 9.06
N LYS A 100 2.44 -5.24 9.35
CA LYS A 100 3.39 -4.32 9.99
C LYS A 100 2.91 -3.89 11.38
N HIS A 101 3.88 -3.83 12.29
CA HIS A 101 3.67 -3.23 13.61
C HIS A 101 3.62 -1.69 13.50
N PRO A 102 2.87 -0.98 14.36
CA PRO A 102 2.79 0.50 14.34
C PRO A 102 4.13 1.23 14.45
N SER A 103 5.14 0.60 15.05
CA SER A 103 6.51 1.14 15.10
C SER A 103 7.25 1.04 13.77
N GLN A 104 6.78 0.21 12.84
CA GLN A 104 7.41 -0.04 11.54
C GLN A 104 6.72 0.68 10.39
N LEU A 105 5.49 1.15 10.60
CA LEU A 105 4.66 1.77 9.55
C LEU A 105 3.88 2.93 10.12
N LYS A 106 3.89 4.05 9.40
CA LYS A 106 2.99 5.18 9.58
C LYS A 106 2.26 5.48 8.28
N ILE A 107 1.00 5.87 8.39
CA ILE A 107 0.12 6.13 7.25
C ILE A 107 -0.44 7.55 7.38
N VAL A 108 -0.36 8.32 6.32
CA VAL A 108 -1.05 9.61 6.17
C VAL A 108 -2.26 9.37 5.28
N LEU A 109 -3.46 9.59 5.80
CA LEU A 109 -4.71 9.42 5.05
C LEU A 109 -5.31 10.78 4.69
N ILE A 110 -5.54 10.97 3.41
CA ILE A 110 -6.17 12.16 2.85
C ILE A 110 -7.46 11.75 2.15
N ASP A 111 -8.60 12.22 2.67
CA ASP A 111 -9.93 11.92 2.12
C ASP A 111 -10.77 13.21 2.00
N PRO A 112 -10.67 13.92 0.87
CA PRO A 112 -11.43 15.16 0.65
C PRO A 112 -12.96 14.98 0.71
N LYS A 113 -13.43 13.75 0.46
CA LYS A 113 -14.87 13.44 0.46
C LYS A 113 -15.38 13.01 1.83
N LYS A 114 -14.53 12.71 2.79
CA LYS A 114 -14.88 12.23 4.14
C LYS A 114 -15.70 10.94 4.18
N THR A 115 -15.59 10.09 3.17
CA THR A 115 -16.47 8.93 3.02
C THR A 115 -15.75 7.60 2.93
N GLU A 116 -14.46 7.62 2.54
CA GLU A 116 -13.74 6.39 2.21
C GLU A 116 -12.90 5.87 3.40
N PHE A 117 -12.29 6.76 4.21
CA PHE A 117 -11.31 6.39 5.23
C PHE A 117 -11.69 6.72 6.67
N THR A 118 -12.89 7.21 6.93
CA THR A 118 -13.35 7.58 8.29
C THR A 118 -13.22 6.42 9.29
N LEU A 119 -13.42 5.17 8.85
CA LEU A 119 -13.30 4.00 9.71
C LEU A 119 -11.87 3.82 10.30
N TYR A 120 -10.84 4.36 9.64
CA TYR A 120 -9.46 4.28 10.11
C TYR A 120 -9.11 5.26 11.23
N SER A 121 -10.00 6.18 11.60
CA SER A 121 -9.80 7.05 12.76
C SER A 121 -9.57 6.25 14.04
N THR A 122 -10.09 5.03 14.12
CA THR A 122 -9.91 4.13 15.28
C THR A 122 -8.45 3.71 15.52
N ILE A 123 -7.61 3.74 14.46
CA ILE A 123 -6.19 3.40 14.55
C ILE A 123 -5.27 4.63 14.62
N GLU A 124 -5.84 5.80 14.86
CA GLU A 124 -5.11 7.08 14.88
C GLU A 124 -3.84 7.01 15.74
N LYS A 125 -3.96 6.60 16.99
CA LYS A 125 -2.87 6.58 17.96
C LYS A 125 -1.73 5.63 17.62
N HIS A 126 -1.98 4.68 16.72
CA HIS A 126 -1.03 3.62 16.40
C HIS A 126 -0.38 3.82 15.04
N PHE A 127 -1.17 3.94 13.99
CA PHE A 127 -0.68 3.93 12.62
C PHE A 127 -0.72 5.28 11.91
N LEU A 128 -1.64 6.18 12.28
CA LEU A 128 -1.79 7.40 11.51
C LEU A 128 -0.76 8.46 11.93
N ALA A 129 -0.23 9.16 10.92
CA ALA A 129 0.56 10.35 11.09
C ALA A 129 -0.26 11.57 10.67
N LYS A 130 -0.35 12.57 11.53
CA LYS A 130 -1.07 13.82 11.31
C LYS A 130 -0.25 15.01 11.81
N LEU A 131 -0.65 16.22 11.43
CA LEU A 131 -0.11 17.45 12.02
C LEU A 131 -0.55 17.56 13.49
N GLU A 132 0.30 18.13 14.34
CA GLU A 132 0.01 18.32 15.77
C GLU A 132 -1.26 19.12 15.99
N ASP A 133 -1.51 20.16 15.17
CA ASP A 133 -2.69 21.03 15.23
C ASP A 133 -3.93 20.45 14.54
N SER A 134 -3.89 19.20 14.08
CA SER A 134 -5.03 18.59 13.41
C SER A 134 -5.88 17.82 14.41
N GLU A 135 -7.16 18.16 14.52
CA GLU A 135 -8.13 17.41 15.32
C GLU A 135 -8.40 16.04 14.70
N ASP A 136 -8.61 16.01 13.39
CA ASP A 136 -8.92 14.79 12.65
C ASP A 136 -7.65 14.06 12.21
N ALA A 137 -7.65 12.74 12.36
CA ALA A 137 -6.59 11.86 11.91
C ALA A 137 -6.60 11.64 10.39
N VAL A 138 -7.79 11.69 9.77
CA VAL A 138 -7.99 11.63 8.33
C VAL A 138 -8.16 13.05 7.81
N ILE A 139 -7.25 13.48 6.96
CA ILE A 139 -7.14 14.87 6.52
C ILE A 139 -8.13 15.11 5.36
N SER A 140 -9.04 16.06 5.54
CA SER A 140 -10.08 16.37 4.55
C SER A 140 -10.04 17.83 4.03
N ASP A 141 -9.47 18.74 4.79
CA ASP A 141 -9.33 20.15 4.43
C ASP A 141 -8.14 20.35 3.50
N VAL A 142 -8.35 21.07 2.37
CA VAL A 142 -7.34 21.30 1.33
C VAL A 142 -6.11 22.06 1.85
N THR A 143 -6.32 23.01 2.76
CA THR A 143 -5.22 23.77 3.35
C THR A 143 -4.35 22.88 4.21
N LYS A 144 -4.98 22.05 5.05
CA LYS A 144 -4.30 21.04 5.89
C LYS A 144 -3.60 19.98 5.05
N VAL A 145 -4.17 19.58 3.91
CA VAL A 145 -3.51 18.68 2.95
C VAL A 145 -2.18 19.26 2.48
N THR A 146 -2.18 20.51 2.05
CA THR A 146 -0.95 21.18 1.59
C THR A 146 0.10 21.26 2.69
N GLN A 147 -0.29 21.65 3.89
CA GLN A 147 0.62 21.69 5.06
C GLN A 147 1.17 20.31 5.40
N THR A 148 0.33 19.29 5.35
CA THR A 148 0.75 17.90 5.61
C THR A 148 1.77 17.43 4.58
N LEU A 149 1.53 17.67 3.29
CA LEU A 149 2.46 17.29 2.24
C LEU A 149 3.80 18.02 2.38
N GLN A 150 3.79 19.30 2.74
CA GLN A 150 5.02 20.05 3.04
C GLN A 150 5.78 19.44 4.24
N SER A 151 5.05 19.02 5.29
CA SER A 151 5.65 18.34 6.44
C SER A 151 6.24 16.98 6.07
N VAL A 152 5.58 16.23 5.20
CA VAL A 152 6.10 14.96 4.66
C VAL A 152 7.39 15.18 3.87
N CYS A 153 7.45 16.22 3.03
CA CYS A 153 8.68 16.59 2.31
C CYS A 153 9.81 16.93 3.29
N LYS A 154 9.53 17.72 4.33
CA LYS A 154 10.53 18.06 5.36
C LYS A 154 11.01 16.82 6.14
N GLU A 155 10.11 15.89 6.47
CA GLU A 155 10.49 14.63 7.10
C GLU A 155 11.35 13.79 6.15
N MET A 156 11.07 13.76 4.86
CA MET A 156 11.88 13.09 3.85
C MET A 156 13.32 13.65 3.82
N ASP A 157 13.47 14.97 3.79
CA ASP A 157 14.78 15.62 3.83
C ASP A 157 15.55 15.28 5.11
N THR A 158 14.87 15.32 6.26
CA THR A 158 15.45 14.91 7.54
C THR A 158 15.94 13.46 7.51
N ARG A 159 15.18 12.56 6.88
CA ARG A 159 15.58 11.15 6.72
C ARG A 159 16.79 11.00 5.80
N PHE A 160 16.88 11.76 4.71
CA PHE A 160 18.06 11.75 3.85
C PHE A 160 19.32 12.19 4.62
N ASP A 161 19.20 13.20 5.48
CA ASP A 161 20.33 13.63 6.33
C ASP A 161 20.73 12.53 7.33
N LEU A 162 19.78 11.81 7.92
CA LEU A 162 20.08 10.68 8.80
C LEU A 162 20.74 9.52 8.06
N LEU A 163 20.27 9.18 6.84
CA LEU A 163 20.88 8.16 6.00
C LEU A 163 22.32 8.54 5.65
N LYS A 164 22.55 9.81 5.28
CA LYS A 164 23.89 10.35 4.98
C LYS A 164 24.82 10.24 6.19
N LYS A 165 24.37 10.67 7.39
CA LYS A 165 25.14 10.56 8.63
C LYS A 165 25.47 9.11 8.99
N ALA A 166 24.56 8.18 8.70
CA ALA A 166 24.76 6.76 8.95
C ALA A 166 25.57 6.05 7.86
N HIS A 167 25.93 6.73 6.76
CA HIS A 167 26.63 6.16 5.60
C HIS A 167 25.91 4.94 5.02
N VAL A 168 24.60 5.07 4.80
CA VAL A 168 23.73 4.04 4.19
C VAL A 168 22.89 4.62 3.07
N ARG A 169 22.32 3.76 2.22
CA ARG A 169 21.59 4.18 1.01
C ARG A 169 20.08 4.10 1.13
N ASN A 170 19.57 3.31 2.07
CA ASN A 170 18.13 3.06 2.20
C ASN A 170 17.74 2.84 3.68
N ILE A 171 16.43 2.90 3.91
CA ILE A 171 15.82 2.78 5.23
C ILE A 171 16.08 1.42 5.88
N LYS A 172 16.18 0.35 5.09
CA LYS A 172 16.42 -1.00 5.61
C LYS A 172 17.81 -1.12 6.23
N GLU A 173 18.86 -0.75 5.48
CA GLU A 173 20.21 -0.71 5.98
C GLU A 173 20.35 0.21 7.21
N TYR A 174 19.65 1.35 7.20
CA TYR A 174 19.64 2.28 8.32
C TYR A 174 19.06 1.63 9.58
N ASN A 175 17.86 1.04 9.46
CA ASN A 175 17.19 0.41 10.58
C ASN A 175 17.96 -0.81 11.10
N GLU A 176 18.62 -1.58 10.23
CA GLU A 176 19.52 -2.67 10.63
C GLU A 176 20.68 -2.15 11.49
N LYS A 177 21.34 -1.04 11.08
CA LYS A 177 22.39 -0.40 11.90
C LYS A 177 21.85 0.14 13.21
N PHE A 178 20.66 0.75 13.20
CA PHE A 178 20.07 1.32 14.40
C PHE A 178 19.69 0.21 15.41
N THR A 179 19.04 -0.85 14.97
CA THR A 179 18.67 -1.99 15.84
C THR A 179 19.87 -2.75 16.35
N SER A 180 20.98 -2.77 15.59
CA SER A 180 22.28 -3.32 16.01
C SER A 180 23.05 -2.38 16.93
N ARG A 181 22.46 -1.25 17.36
CA ARG A 181 23.07 -0.24 18.26
C ARG A 181 24.37 0.39 17.74
N LEU A 182 24.51 0.45 16.40
CA LEU A 182 25.66 1.08 15.74
C LEU A 182 25.45 2.59 15.51
N LEU A 183 24.26 3.10 15.79
CA LEU A 183 23.90 4.52 15.64
C LEU A 183 23.53 5.09 17.02
N ASN A 184 24.18 6.19 17.43
CA ASN A 184 23.93 6.82 18.71
C ASN A 184 22.67 7.71 18.65
N PRO A 185 21.63 7.46 19.47
CA PRO A 185 20.44 8.31 19.58
C PRO A 185 20.72 9.78 19.95
N GLU A 186 21.78 10.05 20.72
CA GLU A 186 22.17 11.42 21.10
C GLU A 186 22.54 12.28 19.86
N ASN A 187 22.95 11.65 18.75
CA ASN A 187 23.22 12.30 17.48
C ASN A 187 21.93 12.48 16.63
N GLY A 188 20.76 12.27 17.22
CA GLY A 188 19.45 12.40 16.58
C GLY A 188 19.03 11.14 15.81
N HIS A 189 19.79 10.04 15.89
CA HIS A 189 19.38 8.79 15.25
C HIS A 189 18.19 8.17 15.97
N ARG A 190 17.22 7.70 15.19
CA ARG A 190 16.02 7.01 15.64
C ARG A 190 15.63 5.91 14.67
N TYR A 191 14.79 4.97 15.10
CA TYR A 191 14.19 4.03 14.18
C TYR A 191 13.30 4.76 13.17
N LEU A 192 13.41 4.44 11.89
CA LEU A 192 12.63 5.07 10.83
C LEU A 192 11.53 4.10 10.37
N PRO A 193 10.24 4.34 10.73
CA PRO A 193 9.14 3.58 10.17
C PRO A 193 8.97 3.89 8.67
N TYR A 194 8.48 2.95 7.89
CA TYR A 194 7.96 3.26 6.56
C TYR A 194 6.81 4.27 6.69
N MET A 195 6.71 5.17 5.73
CA MET A 195 5.62 6.15 5.66
C MET A 195 4.91 5.98 4.32
N VAL A 196 3.60 5.76 4.37
CA VAL A 196 2.71 5.64 3.21
C VAL A 196 1.73 6.81 3.25
N VAL A 197 1.61 7.54 2.14
CA VAL A 197 0.74 8.70 1.99
C VAL A 197 -0.33 8.43 0.95
#